data_c667f98f15fe4c1fce5d9baa5c617133
#
_entry.id   c667f98f15fe4c1fce5d9baa5c617133
#
_cell.length_a   1.000
_cell.length_b   1.000
_cell.length_c   1.000
_cell.angle_alpha   90.00
_cell.angle_beta   90.00
_cell.angle_gamma   90.00
#
_symmetry.space_group_name_H-M   'P 1'
#
loop_
_entity.id
_entity.type
_entity.pdbx_description
1 polymer ?
#
loop_
_entity_poly.entity_id
_entity_poly.type
_entity_poly.pdbx_seq_one_letter_code
_entity_poly.pdbx_strand_id
1 'polypeptide(L)'
;MGYQVKAVLAVMATIGVAMASPVAAQQRDPLAPLPEQSRATIVTPAVTAVRPILVATPTVARLPVPQATSAAFAFGAYKQHLIARARAAGISETTVSSTLPWLSLNPRVIQLDRGQPGNIGNPNSTPAFAPYRREHVSADLIRRGPLVYAANTSRLAGIQARTGVDPAIPISIFGHETSYGSVTGNFDLLDALVTLAYEGRRRELFETELIAALRLLDQGTPRSRLKGSWAGATGYPQFMPSAVLRLAIDGDGDGRANIWTSQADAFASIGNFLKDAGWKANVPWGVAVRVPTGIDRAALRNPVVAPRCPRVFARHSKWLTMREWRALGVVPVRRSLPEDEPASLLEPDGPGATAYLLTGNYRTILAYNCSNFYALAVGLLADEIAQR
;
A
#
# COMPACT_ATOMS: atom_id res chain seq x y z
N MET A 1 30.72 2.78 -2.51
CA MET A 1 30.08 3.18 -1.23
C MET A 1 29.04 4.24 -1.55
N GLY A 2 27.77 4.00 -1.37
CA GLY A 2 26.69 4.97 -1.68
C GLY A 2 25.43 4.35 -2.28
N TYR A 3 25.03 3.15 -1.88
CA TYR A 3 23.67 2.66 -2.15
C TYR A 3 22.74 3.20 -1.07
N GLN A 4 22.33 4.43 -1.23
CA GLN A 4 21.34 5.11 -0.40
C GLN A 4 19.94 4.78 -0.90
N VAL A 5 19.21 4.00 -0.08
CA VAL A 5 17.80 4.20 0.33
C VAL A 5 16.91 4.89 -0.74
N LYS A 6 16.73 4.32 -1.94
CA LYS A 6 15.72 4.78 -2.89
C LYS A 6 14.56 3.79 -3.09
N ALA A 7 14.69 2.54 -2.64
CA ALA A 7 13.70 1.51 -2.88
C ALA A 7 12.41 1.62 -2.03
N VAL A 8 12.42 2.37 -0.92
CA VAL A 8 11.29 2.42 0.04
C VAL A 8 10.26 3.52 -0.28
N LEU A 9 10.49 4.36 -1.28
CA LEU A 9 9.64 5.53 -1.56
C LEU A 9 8.35 5.26 -2.32
N ALA A 10 8.13 4.06 -2.85
CA ALA A 10 6.96 3.73 -3.67
C ALA A 10 5.71 3.32 -2.88
N VAL A 11 5.83 2.99 -1.58
CA VAL A 11 4.78 2.28 -0.82
C VAL A 11 3.61 3.17 -0.35
N MET A 12 3.69 4.49 -0.43
CA MET A 12 2.76 5.36 0.31
C MET A 12 1.92 6.32 -0.52
N ALA A 13 1.35 5.87 -1.61
CA ALA A 13 0.23 6.59 -2.21
C ALA A 13 -1.07 5.82 -1.95
N THR A 14 -1.83 6.23 -0.93
CA THR A 14 -3.24 5.91 -0.68
C THR A 14 -3.59 4.49 -0.21
N ILE A 15 -3.45 4.20 1.09
CA ILE A 15 -4.31 3.21 1.76
C ILE A 15 -5.31 3.97 2.63
N GLY A 16 -6.47 4.28 2.07
CA GLY A 16 -7.64 4.66 2.84
C GLY A 16 -8.32 3.38 3.32
N VAL A 17 -8.14 3.00 4.58
CA VAL A 17 -8.88 1.90 5.19
C VAL A 17 -10.19 2.47 5.74
N ALA A 18 -11.31 2.17 5.10
CA ALA A 18 -12.61 2.30 5.72
C ALA A 18 -12.90 1.01 6.50
N MET A 19 -13.03 1.11 7.81
CA MET A 19 -13.50 0.03 8.68
C MET A 19 -14.98 -0.24 8.38
N ALA A 20 -15.31 -1.43 7.89
CA ALA A 20 -16.67 -1.96 7.85
C ALA A 20 -16.75 -3.14 8.80
N SER A 21 -17.76 -3.11 9.68
CA SER A 21 -18.13 -4.17 10.62
C SER A 21 -18.46 -5.49 9.88
N PRO A 22 -18.33 -6.65 10.53
CA PRO A 22 -18.54 -7.95 9.87
C PRO A 22 -20.03 -8.20 9.65
N VAL A 23 -20.47 -8.09 8.42
CA VAL A 23 -21.74 -8.63 7.93
C VAL A 23 -21.43 -9.61 6.80
N ALA A 24 -22.08 -10.76 6.88
CA ALA A 24 -21.96 -11.95 6.04
C ALA A 24 -21.45 -11.75 4.61
N ALA A 25 -20.50 -12.60 4.22
CA ALA A 25 -19.95 -12.70 2.89
C ALA A 25 -21.03 -13.09 1.86
N GLN A 26 -21.67 -12.08 1.25
CA GLN A 26 -22.28 -12.21 -0.06
C GLN A 26 -21.25 -11.74 -1.09
N GLN A 27 -20.98 -12.61 -2.07
CA GLN A 27 -20.20 -12.25 -3.25
C GLN A 27 -20.85 -11.03 -3.92
N ARG A 28 -20.30 -9.85 -3.69
CA ARG A 28 -20.73 -8.63 -4.39
C ARG A 28 -19.92 -8.50 -5.66
N ASP A 29 -20.62 -8.33 -6.76
CA ASP A 29 -20.06 -7.91 -8.04
C ASP A 29 -19.18 -6.67 -7.84
N PRO A 30 -17.87 -6.72 -8.20
CA PRO A 30 -16.99 -5.57 -8.06
C PRO A 30 -17.37 -4.39 -8.95
N LEU A 31 -18.38 -4.52 -9.81
CA LEU A 31 -18.86 -3.52 -10.76
C LEU A 31 -20.27 -2.99 -10.43
N ALA A 32 -20.93 -3.45 -9.35
CA ALA A 32 -22.26 -2.96 -9.01
C ALA A 32 -22.23 -1.49 -8.55
N PRO A 33 -23.12 -0.62 -9.07
CA PRO A 33 -23.21 0.77 -8.62
C PRO A 33 -23.67 0.84 -7.16
N LEU A 34 -23.08 1.75 -6.39
CA LEU A 34 -23.49 2.04 -5.02
C LEU A 34 -24.85 2.78 -5.02
N PRO A 35 -25.73 2.55 -4.03
CA PRO A 35 -26.98 3.30 -3.91
C PRO A 35 -26.70 4.79 -3.66
N GLU A 36 -27.46 5.65 -4.35
CA GLU A 36 -27.41 7.10 -4.21
C GLU A 36 -27.70 7.52 -2.75
N GLN A 37 -26.74 8.22 -2.15
CA GLN A 37 -26.97 8.90 -0.87
C GLN A 37 -27.53 10.31 -1.15
N SER A 38 -28.70 10.57 -0.59
CA SER A 38 -29.42 11.84 -0.66
C SER A 38 -28.52 13.02 -0.28
N ARG A 39 -28.47 14.03 -1.16
CA ARG A 39 -27.83 15.33 -0.91
C ARG A 39 -28.59 16.08 0.18
N ALA A 40 -28.00 16.28 1.34
CA ALA A 40 -28.48 17.25 2.32
C ALA A 40 -28.10 18.67 1.86
N THR A 41 -29.09 19.51 1.69
CA THR A 41 -28.94 20.93 1.34
C THR A 41 -28.48 21.70 2.59
N ILE A 42 -27.28 22.26 2.56
CA ILE A 42 -26.78 23.13 3.62
C ILE A 42 -27.33 24.53 3.39
N VAL A 43 -28.19 25.00 4.29
CA VAL A 43 -28.66 26.38 4.35
C VAL A 43 -27.66 27.19 5.19
N THR A 44 -27.02 28.18 4.58
CA THR A 44 -26.11 29.11 5.25
C THR A 44 -26.91 30.27 5.86
N PRO A 45 -26.79 30.56 7.17
CA PRO A 45 -27.38 31.79 7.73
C PRO A 45 -26.50 33.01 7.44
N ALA A 46 -27.15 34.12 7.09
CA ALA A 46 -26.51 35.41 6.85
C ALA A 46 -25.95 36.00 8.15
N VAL A 47 -24.66 36.38 8.14
CA VAL A 47 -24.00 37.05 9.24
C VAL A 47 -24.15 38.56 9.09
N THR A 48 -24.86 39.20 10.05
CA THR A 48 -24.97 40.65 10.16
C THR A 48 -23.69 41.23 10.72
N ALA A 49 -23.10 42.18 10.04
CA ALA A 49 -21.87 42.84 10.45
C ALA A 49 -22.09 43.77 11.67
N VAL A 50 -21.40 43.49 12.76
CA VAL A 50 -21.32 44.39 13.95
C VAL A 50 -20.00 45.14 13.87
N ARG A 51 -20.06 46.50 13.94
CA ARG A 51 -18.89 47.41 14.00
C ARG A 51 -18.14 47.25 15.30
N PRO A 52 -16.81 47.14 15.31
CA PRO A 52 -16.05 47.10 16.57
C PRO A 52 -15.86 48.51 17.17
N ILE A 53 -16.12 48.61 18.46
CA ILE A 53 -15.75 49.76 19.31
C ILE A 53 -14.27 49.53 19.73
N LEU A 54 -13.41 50.48 19.41
CA LEU A 54 -12.00 50.50 19.83
C LEU A 54 -11.94 50.86 21.33
N VAL A 55 -11.62 49.88 22.16
CA VAL A 55 -11.20 50.09 23.57
C VAL A 55 -9.68 49.86 23.62
N ALA A 56 -8.94 50.88 23.95
CA ALA A 56 -7.49 50.80 24.16
C ALA A 56 -7.18 49.98 25.42
N THR A 57 -6.55 48.81 25.26
CA THR A 57 -6.02 47.98 26.33
C THR A 57 -4.54 48.31 26.59
N PRO A 58 -4.11 48.35 27.89
CA PRO A 58 -2.70 48.59 28.21
C PRO A 58 -1.81 47.44 27.73
N THR A 59 -0.74 47.77 27.03
CA THR A 59 0.28 46.83 26.55
C THR A 59 1.05 46.26 27.75
N VAL A 60 0.69 45.06 28.19
CA VAL A 60 1.53 44.25 29.08
C VAL A 60 2.59 43.57 28.21
N ALA A 61 3.86 43.90 28.43
CA ALA A 61 5.00 43.28 27.77
C ALA A 61 4.99 41.76 28.06
N ARG A 62 4.62 40.96 27.05
CA ARG A 62 4.76 39.52 27.12
C ARG A 62 6.24 39.15 27.02
N LEU A 63 6.79 38.57 28.06
CA LEU A 63 8.08 37.90 28.01
C LEU A 63 7.96 36.73 26.99
N PRO A 64 8.96 36.53 26.14
CA PRO A 64 8.92 35.43 25.17
C PRO A 64 9.00 34.09 25.89
N VAL A 65 7.90 33.33 25.88
CA VAL A 65 7.90 31.93 26.30
C VAL A 65 8.69 31.14 25.24
N PRO A 66 9.70 30.36 25.62
CA PRO A 66 10.48 29.60 24.66
C PRO A 66 9.57 28.66 23.86
N GLN A 67 9.57 28.74 22.52
CA GLN A 67 8.73 27.91 21.64
C GLN A 67 8.93 26.39 21.85
N ALA A 68 10.11 25.96 22.34
CA ALA A 68 10.40 24.59 22.68
C ALA A 68 9.52 24.01 23.81
N THR A 69 9.14 24.82 24.81
CA THR A 69 8.29 24.39 25.93
C THR A 69 6.84 24.15 25.49
N SER A 70 6.33 24.93 24.54
CA SER A 70 4.96 24.75 24.03
C SER A 70 4.83 23.49 23.17
N ALA A 71 5.81 23.15 22.34
CA ALA A 71 5.80 21.95 21.51
C ALA A 71 5.93 20.66 22.34
N ALA A 72 6.79 20.65 23.37
CA ALA A 72 6.92 19.51 24.28
C ALA A 72 5.64 19.29 25.09
N PHE A 73 4.99 20.36 25.56
CA PHE A 73 3.70 20.27 26.26
C PHE A 73 2.60 19.74 25.34
N ALA A 74 2.54 20.22 24.09
CA ALA A 74 1.56 19.75 23.10
C ALA A 74 1.74 18.26 22.77
N PHE A 75 2.97 17.76 22.64
CA PHE A 75 3.22 16.34 22.42
C PHE A 75 2.92 15.51 23.67
N GLY A 76 3.18 16.03 24.87
CA GLY A 76 2.77 15.41 26.14
C GLY A 76 1.26 15.21 26.23
N ALA A 77 0.48 16.25 25.94
CA ALA A 77 -0.98 16.17 25.87
C ALA A 77 -1.47 15.18 24.80
N TYR A 78 -0.80 15.13 23.64
CA TYR A 78 -1.11 14.17 22.59
C TYR A 78 -0.86 12.73 23.02
N LYS A 79 0.22 12.45 23.78
CA LYS A 79 0.45 11.12 24.35
C LYS A 79 -0.66 10.71 25.31
N GLN A 80 -1.25 11.63 26.10
CA GLN A 80 -2.41 11.32 26.95
C GLN A 80 -3.64 10.92 26.12
N HIS A 81 -3.89 11.60 24.99
CA HIS A 81 -4.93 11.18 24.05
C HIS A 81 -4.67 9.76 23.53
N LEU A 82 -3.44 9.43 23.13
CA LEU A 82 -3.07 8.10 22.65
C LEU A 82 -3.22 7.02 23.73
N ILE A 83 -2.89 7.33 24.99
CA ILE A 83 -3.09 6.45 26.14
C ILE A 83 -4.58 6.11 26.30
N ALA A 84 -5.44 7.13 26.28
CA ALA A 84 -6.89 6.93 26.37
C ALA A 84 -7.41 6.08 25.20
N ARG A 85 -6.94 6.36 23.97
CA ARG A 85 -7.31 5.60 22.78
C ARG A 85 -6.83 4.14 22.84
N ALA A 86 -5.60 3.89 23.30
CA ALA A 86 -5.05 2.54 23.47
C ALA A 86 -5.84 1.71 24.48
N ARG A 87 -6.18 2.31 25.64
CA ARG A 87 -7.05 1.68 26.65
C ARG A 87 -8.43 1.35 26.09
N ALA A 88 -9.05 2.28 25.39
CA ALA A 88 -10.34 2.07 24.73
C ALA A 88 -10.29 0.96 23.67
N ALA A 89 -9.14 0.75 23.02
CA ALA A 89 -8.88 -0.34 22.08
C ALA A 89 -8.53 -1.68 22.75
N GLY A 90 -8.50 -1.75 24.09
CA GLY A 90 -8.23 -2.96 24.87
C GLY A 90 -6.74 -3.36 24.88
N ILE A 91 -5.82 -2.42 24.70
CA ILE A 91 -4.38 -2.66 24.90
C ILE A 91 -4.12 -2.79 26.40
N SER A 92 -3.30 -3.77 26.80
CA SER A 92 -2.99 -4.02 28.21
C SER A 92 -2.33 -2.82 28.89
N GLU A 93 -2.62 -2.61 30.16
CA GLU A 93 -2.02 -1.51 30.93
C GLU A 93 -0.48 -1.65 31.02
N THR A 94 0.01 -2.87 31.00
CA THR A 94 1.45 -3.15 30.95
C THR A 94 2.07 -2.57 29.69
N THR A 95 1.50 -2.82 28.50
CA THR A 95 1.98 -2.26 27.24
C THR A 95 1.79 -0.76 27.17
N VAL A 96 0.65 -0.25 27.62
CA VAL A 96 0.36 1.20 27.65
C VAL A 96 1.40 1.94 28.47
N SER A 97 1.62 1.52 29.72
CA SER A 97 2.51 2.23 30.67
C SER A 97 3.98 2.07 30.35
N SER A 98 4.39 0.91 29.81
CA SER A 98 5.78 0.65 29.43
C SER A 98 6.17 1.25 28.07
N THR A 99 5.21 1.67 27.23
CA THR A 99 5.51 2.07 25.85
C THR A 99 5.15 3.53 25.57
N LEU A 100 3.89 3.93 25.73
CA LEU A 100 3.40 5.23 25.26
C LEU A 100 4.08 6.45 25.88
N PRO A 101 4.40 6.48 27.20
CA PRO A 101 5.12 7.60 27.80
C PRO A 101 6.50 7.86 27.22
N TRP A 102 7.14 6.80 26.71
CA TRP A 102 8.52 6.80 26.22
C TRP A 102 8.66 7.01 24.72
N LEU A 103 7.53 7.11 23.98
CA LEU A 103 7.57 7.43 22.56
C LEU A 103 8.13 8.82 22.31
N SER A 104 8.92 8.95 21.26
CA SER A 104 9.57 10.18 20.84
C SER A 104 9.28 10.52 19.38
N LEU A 105 9.25 11.81 19.07
CA LEU A 105 9.14 12.27 17.69
C LEU A 105 10.49 12.09 16.99
N ASN A 106 10.43 11.56 15.77
CA ASN A 106 11.60 11.38 14.93
C ASN A 106 11.65 12.47 13.83
N PRO A 107 12.58 13.46 13.91
CA PRO A 107 12.66 14.54 12.95
C PRO A 107 12.94 14.06 11.51
N ARG A 108 13.65 12.93 11.37
CA ARG A 108 13.93 12.35 10.06
C ARG A 108 12.67 11.81 9.40
N VAL A 109 11.74 11.24 10.17
CA VAL A 109 10.43 10.81 9.68
C VAL A 109 9.64 12.00 9.15
N ILE A 110 9.60 13.11 9.89
CA ILE A 110 8.93 14.36 9.46
C ILE A 110 9.55 14.85 8.15
N GLN A 111 10.88 14.90 8.07
CA GLN A 111 11.59 15.35 6.87
C GLN A 111 11.25 14.47 5.65
N LEU A 112 11.23 13.14 5.82
CA LEU A 112 10.91 12.20 4.75
C LEU A 112 9.44 12.29 4.33
N ASP A 113 8.52 12.47 5.30
CA ASP A 113 7.11 12.62 5.01
C ASP A 113 6.80 13.91 4.23
N ARG A 114 7.41 15.04 4.63
CA ARG A 114 7.27 16.32 3.93
C ARG A 114 8.00 16.35 2.58
N GLY A 115 9.08 15.59 2.45
CA GLY A 115 9.84 15.45 1.20
C GLY A 115 9.20 14.53 0.17
N GLN A 116 8.06 13.89 0.50
CA GLN A 116 7.30 13.17 -0.52
C GLN A 116 6.83 14.15 -1.59
N PRO A 117 6.99 13.81 -2.90
CA PRO A 117 6.40 14.61 -3.94
C PRO A 117 4.90 14.73 -3.65
N GLY A 118 4.48 15.90 -3.19
CA GLY A 118 3.06 16.23 -3.17
C GLY A 118 2.53 16.11 -4.60
N ASN A 119 1.22 16.22 -4.77
CA ASN A 119 0.57 16.26 -6.09
C ASN A 119 1.00 17.48 -6.98
N ILE A 120 2.27 17.90 -6.88
CA ILE A 120 2.83 19.09 -7.55
C ILE A 120 3.27 18.76 -8.99
N GLY A 121 3.13 17.51 -9.44
CA GLY A 121 3.27 17.19 -10.85
C GLY A 121 2.06 17.69 -11.64
N ASN A 122 2.29 18.20 -12.85
CA ASN A 122 1.22 18.46 -13.80
C ASN A 122 0.25 17.26 -13.80
N PRO A 123 -1.02 17.42 -13.39
CA PRO A 123 -1.96 16.29 -13.31
C PRO A 123 -2.15 15.60 -14.68
N ASN A 124 -1.74 16.25 -15.76
CA ASN A 124 -1.78 15.74 -17.13
C ASN A 124 -0.46 15.07 -17.57
N SER A 125 0.63 15.16 -16.79
CA SER A 125 1.88 14.48 -17.10
C SER A 125 1.95 13.14 -16.36
N THR A 126 1.89 12.06 -17.11
CA THR A 126 2.18 10.73 -16.58
C THR A 126 3.66 10.44 -16.85
N PRO A 127 4.47 10.18 -15.81
CA PRO A 127 5.84 9.73 -16.02
C PRO A 127 5.86 8.49 -16.92
N ALA A 128 6.90 8.32 -17.71
CA ALA A 128 7.09 7.09 -18.50
C ALA A 128 7.40 5.90 -17.56
N PHE A 129 6.86 4.73 -17.90
CA PHE A 129 7.11 3.50 -17.15
C PHE A 129 8.50 2.93 -17.41
N ALA A 130 9.04 3.11 -18.61
CA ALA A 130 10.31 2.52 -19.01
C ALA A 130 11.50 2.85 -18.08
N PRO A 131 11.69 4.09 -17.57
CA PRO A 131 12.71 4.38 -16.56
C PRO A 131 12.45 3.63 -15.24
N TYR A 132 11.22 3.63 -14.76
CA TYR A 132 10.82 2.90 -13.55
C TYR A 132 11.08 1.40 -13.68
N ARG A 133 10.72 0.80 -14.82
CA ARG A 133 10.98 -0.61 -15.10
C ARG A 133 12.46 -0.95 -15.01
N ARG A 134 13.35 -0.14 -15.61
CA ARG A 134 14.81 -0.39 -15.57
C ARG A 134 15.37 -0.39 -14.14
N GLU A 135 14.82 0.46 -13.27
CA GLU A 135 15.25 0.57 -11.87
C GLU A 135 14.69 -0.58 -11.01
N HIS A 136 13.42 -0.93 -11.20
CA HIS A 136 12.69 -1.84 -10.31
C HIS A 136 12.61 -3.28 -10.84
N VAL A 137 12.85 -3.52 -12.12
CA VAL A 137 13.06 -4.87 -12.70
C VAL A 137 14.53 -4.95 -13.12
N SER A 138 15.41 -4.79 -12.15
CA SER A 138 16.85 -4.69 -12.36
C SER A 138 17.49 -6.05 -12.63
N ALA A 139 18.66 -6.05 -13.28
CA ALA A 139 19.42 -7.26 -13.53
C ALA A 139 19.76 -8.04 -12.25
N ASP A 140 19.94 -7.33 -11.09
CA ASP A 140 20.18 -7.99 -9.81
C ASP A 140 18.96 -8.75 -9.32
N LEU A 141 17.77 -8.14 -9.36
CA LEU A 141 16.52 -8.80 -8.97
C LEU A 141 16.21 -10.00 -9.89
N ILE A 142 16.39 -9.84 -11.22
CA ILE A 142 16.19 -10.92 -12.18
C ILE A 142 17.14 -12.08 -11.92
N ARG A 143 18.41 -11.82 -11.62
CA ARG A 143 19.41 -12.87 -11.35
C ARG A 143 19.16 -13.61 -10.05
N ARG A 144 18.76 -12.90 -8.99
CA ARG A 144 18.55 -13.45 -7.63
C ARG A 144 17.20 -14.13 -7.46
N GLY A 145 16.17 -13.67 -8.12
CA GLY A 145 14.80 -14.17 -7.97
C GLY A 145 14.66 -15.67 -8.21
N PRO A 146 15.14 -16.23 -9.33
CA PRO A 146 15.13 -17.68 -9.58
C PRO A 146 15.89 -18.50 -8.52
N LEU A 147 16.95 -17.96 -7.94
CA LEU A 147 17.71 -18.65 -6.87
C LEU A 147 16.87 -18.72 -5.58
N VAL A 148 16.20 -17.61 -5.21
CA VAL A 148 15.27 -17.60 -4.07
C VAL A 148 14.11 -18.55 -4.31
N TYR A 149 13.56 -18.57 -5.52
CA TYR A 149 12.49 -19.48 -5.91
C TYR A 149 12.93 -20.95 -5.76
N ALA A 150 14.07 -21.32 -6.33
CA ALA A 150 14.60 -22.68 -6.29
C ALA A 150 14.88 -23.16 -4.84
N ALA A 151 15.42 -22.28 -4.00
CA ALA A 151 15.69 -22.59 -2.58
C ALA A 151 14.41 -22.79 -1.74
N ASN A 152 13.23 -22.39 -2.24
CA ASN A 152 11.96 -22.46 -1.51
C ASN A 152 10.87 -23.25 -2.23
N THR A 153 11.19 -24.05 -3.23
CA THR A 153 10.22 -24.70 -4.13
C THR A 153 9.14 -25.49 -3.38
N SER A 154 9.49 -26.31 -2.42
CA SER A 154 8.53 -27.13 -1.65
C SER A 154 7.58 -26.26 -0.79
N ARG A 155 8.12 -25.21 -0.15
CA ARG A 155 7.31 -24.25 0.63
C ARG A 155 6.35 -23.48 -0.26
N LEU A 156 6.84 -23.01 -1.39
CA LEU A 156 6.05 -22.28 -2.39
C LEU A 156 4.93 -23.13 -2.97
N ALA A 157 5.16 -24.41 -3.24
CA ALA A 157 4.11 -25.34 -3.66
C ALA A 157 3.00 -25.47 -2.61
N GLY A 158 3.36 -25.58 -1.32
CA GLY A 158 2.41 -25.57 -0.21
C GLY A 158 1.61 -24.26 -0.09
N ILE A 159 2.26 -23.12 -0.32
CA ILE A 159 1.60 -21.81 -0.34
C ILE A 159 0.64 -21.71 -1.51
N GLN A 160 1.05 -22.11 -2.71
CA GLN A 160 0.19 -22.14 -3.90
C GLN A 160 -1.05 -23.03 -3.67
N ALA A 161 -0.87 -24.23 -3.09
CA ALA A 161 -1.98 -25.13 -2.79
C ALA A 161 -3.00 -24.50 -1.83
N ARG A 162 -2.55 -23.72 -0.82
CA ARG A 162 -3.43 -23.05 0.15
C ARG A 162 -4.06 -21.77 -0.35
N THR A 163 -3.37 -21.04 -1.21
CA THR A 163 -3.77 -19.67 -1.59
C THR A 163 -4.22 -19.55 -3.05
N GLY A 164 -3.82 -20.49 -3.91
CA GLY A 164 -3.98 -20.39 -5.35
C GLY A 164 -3.06 -19.37 -6.01
N VAL A 165 -2.22 -18.67 -5.24
CA VAL A 165 -1.33 -17.63 -5.76
C VAL A 165 -0.15 -18.26 -6.49
N ASP A 166 0.17 -17.74 -7.68
CA ASP A 166 1.36 -18.12 -8.43
C ASP A 166 2.62 -17.87 -7.60
N PRO A 167 3.46 -18.90 -7.36
CA PRO A 167 4.60 -18.80 -6.45
C PRO A 167 5.62 -17.71 -6.80
N ALA A 168 5.74 -17.34 -8.07
CA ALA A 168 6.64 -16.29 -8.50
C ALA A 168 6.21 -14.89 -8.03
N ILE A 169 4.91 -14.69 -7.77
CA ILE A 169 4.38 -13.39 -7.32
C ILE A 169 4.84 -13.04 -5.88
N PRO A 170 4.69 -13.89 -4.86
CA PRO A 170 5.25 -13.61 -3.52
C PRO A 170 6.77 -13.37 -3.54
N ILE A 171 7.52 -14.11 -4.35
CA ILE A 171 8.97 -13.90 -4.51
C ILE A 171 9.25 -12.53 -5.15
N SER A 172 8.51 -12.15 -6.18
CA SER A 172 8.65 -10.86 -6.82
C SER A 172 8.34 -9.70 -5.86
N ILE A 173 7.26 -9.79 -5.09
CA ILE A 173 6.92 -8.79 -4.06
C ILE A 173 8.05 -8.71 -3.02
N PHE A 174 8.55 -9.83 -2.52
CA PHE A 174 9.67 -9.88 -1.58
C PHE A 174 10.94 -9.21 -2.16
N GLY A 175 11.19 -9.41 -3.46
CA GLY A 175 12.28 -8.73 -4.17
C GLY A 175 12.10 -7.22 -4.19
N HIS A 176 10.90 -6.74 -4.51
CA HIS A 176 10.59 -5.31 -4.59
C HIS A 176 10.60 -4.63 -3.23
N GLU A 177 10.03 -5.28 -2.20
CA GLU A 177 9.89 -4.68 -0.87
C GLU A 177 11.21 -4.58 -0.11
N THR A 178 12.03 -5.63 -0.17
CA THR A 178 13.20 -5.73 0.69
C THR A 178 14.48 -6.17 -0.02
N SER A 179 14.50 -6.18 -1.36
CA SER A 179 15.62 -6.76 -2.14
C SER A 179 15.97 -8.17 -1.62
N TYR A 180 14.95 -9.03 -1.57
CA TYR A 180 15.04 -10.39 -1.04
C TYR A 180 15.58 -10.46 0.40
N GLY A 181 15.06 -9.59 1.27
CA GLY A 181 15.38 -9.54 2.69
C GLY A 181 16.65 -8.76 3.06
N SER A 182 17.33 -8.15 2.08
CA SER A 182 18.56 -7.40 2.33
C SER A 182 18.33 -6.02 2.98
N VAL A 183 17.13 -5.42 2.80
CA VAL A 183 16.79 -4.08 3.28
C VAL A 183 15.37 -4.07 3.83
N THR A 184 15.21 -4.08 5.16
CA THR A 184 13.88 -4.12 5.81
C THR A 184 13.47 -2.80 6.47
N GLY A 185 14.34 -1.80 6.43
CA GLY A 185 14.19 -0.56 7.20
C GLY A 185 14.69 -0.71 8.65
N ASN A 186 15.08 0.40 9.25
CA ASN A 186 15.68 0.42 10.58
C ASN A 186 15.05 1.46 11.54
N PHE A 187 13.97 2.12 11.13
CA PHE A 187 13.23 3.03 12.01
C PHE A 187 12.53 2.23 13.11
N ASP A 188 12.54 2.75 14.34
CA ASP A 188 11.62 2.24 15.37
C ASP A 188 10.20 2.49 14.89
N LEU A 189 9.42 1.42 14.78
CA LEU A 189 8.11 1.45 14.15
C LEU A 189 7.11 2.32 14.93
N LEU A 190 7.16 2.26 16.28
CA LEU A 190 6.25 3.02 17.12
C LEU A 190 6.58 4.51 17.09
N ASP A 191 7.87 4.87 17.15
CA ASP A 191 8.30 6.26 17.05
C ASP A 191 8.02 6.84 15.66
N ALA A 192 8.13 6.04 14.59
CA ALA A 192 7.75 6.46 13.25
C ALA A 192 6.24 6.72 13.15
N LEU A 193 5.42 5.78 13.64
CA LEU A 193 3.96 5.89 13.59
C LEU A 193 3.42 7.04 14.44
N VAL A 194 3.94 7.22 15.68
CA VAL A 194 3.51 8.34 16.52
C VAL A 194 3.91 9.68 15.92
N THR A 195 5.06 9.75 15.26
CA THR A 195 5.53 10.95 14.57
C THR A 195 4.60 11.34 13.43
N LEU A 196 4.25 10.38 12.57
CA LEU A 196 3.33 10.59 11.45
C LEU A 196 1.90 10.93 11.91
N ALA A 197 1.45 10.32 12.99
CA ALA A 197 0.17 10.61 13.60
C ALA A 197 0.14 12.04 14.17
N TYR A 198 1.19 12.44 14.88
CA TYR A 198 1.32 13.77 15.46
C TYR A 198 1.42 14.86 14.39
N GLU A 199 2.18 14.62 13.30
CA GLU A 199 2.29 15.53 12.15
C GLU A 199 0.92 15.85 11.54
N GLY A 200 -0.01 14.89 11.54
CA GLY A 200 -1.44 15.14 11.38
C GLY A 200 -1.98 15.03 9.95
N ARG A 201 -1.16 14.97 8.90
CA ARG A 201 -1.64 14.84 7.50
C ARG A 201 -2.53 13.62 7.27
N ARG A 202 -2.25 12.53 7.97
CA ARG A 202 -2.99 11.26 7.93
C ARG A 202 -3.15 10.70 9.34
N ARG A 203 -3.55 11.55 10.28
CA ARG A 203 -3.58 11.26 11.72
C ARG A 203 -4.29 9.97 12.04
N GLU A 204 -5.55 9.85 11.64
CA GLU A 204 -6.39 8.69 11.95
C GLU A 204 -5.79 7.36 11.45
N LEU A 205 -5.20 7.38 10.26
CA LEU A 205 -4.50 6.21 9.73
C LEU A 205 -3.36 5.80 10.67
N PHE A 206 -2.46 6.72 10.99
CA PHE A 206 -1.26 6.39 11.77
C PHE A 206 -1.54 6.13 13.24
N GLU A 207 -2.58 6.73 13.82
CA GLU A 207 -3.06 6.35 15.16
C GLU A 207 -3.60 4.91 15.16
N THR A 208 -4.36 4.53 14.15
CA THR A 208 -4.88 3.16 13.99
C THR A 208 -3.72 2.16 13.85
N GLU A 209 -2.72 2.47 13.04
CA GLU A 209 -1.55 1.61 12.87
C GLU A 209 -0.67 1.55 14.14
N LEU A 210 -0.58 2.64 14.91
CA LEU A 210 0.09 2.64 16.21
C LEU A 210 -0.62 1.72 17.20
N ILE A 211 -1.95 1.77 17.29
CA ILE A 211 -2.74 0.84 18.13
C ILE A 211 -2.52 -0.61 17.70
N ALA A 212 -2.48 -0.87 16.39
CA ALA A 212 -2.16 -2.20 15.88
C ALA A 212 -0.74 -2.65 16.27
N ALA A 213 0.25 -1.76 16.22
CA ALA A 213 1.62 -2.05 16.67
C ALA A 213 1.70 -2.33 18.18
N LEU A 214 0.94 -1.61 19.01
CA LEU A 214 0.82 -1.90 20.45
C LEU A 214 0.18 -3.28 20.69
N ARG A 215 -0.78 -3.69 19.87
CA ARG A 215 -1.37 -5.03 19.95
C ARG A 215 -0.38 -6.13 19.58
N LEU A 216 0.53 -5.89 18.65
CA LEU A 216 1.63 -6.83 18.36
C LEU A 216 2.57 -6.99 19.58
N LEU A 217 2.83 -5.90 20.33
CA LEU A 217 3.56 -6.00 21.60
C LEU A 217 2.80 -6.86 22.63
N ASP A 218 1.50 -6.64 22.79
CA ASP A 218 0.62 -7.43 23.69
C ASP A 218 0.63 -8.93 23.33
N GLN A 219 0.76 -9.25 22.06
CA GLN A 219 0.86 -10.63 21.57
C GLN A 219 2.28 -11.21 21.68
N GLY A 220 3.20 -10.49 22.34
CA GLY A 220 4.55 -10.96 22.62
C GLY A 220 5.57 -10.69 21.51
N THR A 221 5.25 -9.88 20.48
CA THR A 221 6.27 -9.42 19.54
C THR A 221 7.19 -8.42 20.25
N PRO A 222 8.50 -8.67 20.39
CA PRO A 222 9.36 -7.75 21.11
C PRO A 222 9.55 -6.43 20.32
N ARG A 223 9.62 -5.29 21.02
CA ARG A 223 9.84 -3.98 20.40
C ARG A 223 11.07 -3.95 19.48
N SER A 224 12.11 -4.68 19.83
CA SER A 224 13.33 -4.78 19.01
C SER A 224 13.10 -5.35 17.61
N ARG A 225 12.04 -6.13 17.38
CA ARG A 225 11.60 -6.60 16.07
C ARG A 225 10.71 -5.60 15.33
N LEU A 226 10.04 -4.71 16.06
CA LEU A 226 9.17 -3.70 15.45
C LEU A 226 10.02 -2.56 14.87
N LYS A 227 10.78 -2.93 13.84
CA LYS A 227 11.53 -2.01 12.98
C LYS A 227 10.98 -2.07 11.57
N GLY A 228 11.14 -0.99 10.83
CA GLY A 228 10.63 -0.96 9.47
C GLY A 228 10.98 0.32 8.72
N SER A 229 10.16 0.67 7.76
CA SER A 229 10.28 1.90 7.01
C SER A 229 9.88 3.10 7.86
N TRP A 230 10.34 4.28 7.48
CA TRP A 230 9.92 5.54 8.10
C TRP A 230 8.40 5.78 8.02
N ALA A 231 7.73 5.11 7.09
CA ALA A 231 6.32 5.25 6.81
C ALA A 231 5.43 4.19 7.50
N GLY A 232 6.01 3.37 8.39
CA GLY A 232 5.25 2.43 9.22
C GLY A 232 5.11 1.01 8.66
N ALA A 233 5.73 0.69 7.53
CA ALA A 233 5.76 -0.68 7.00
C ALA A 233 6.85 -1.50 7.68
N THR A 234 6.60 -2.80 7.94
CA THR A 234 7.49 -3.66 8.73
C THR A 234 7.61 -5.08 8.18
N GLY A 235 8.71 -5.73 8.53
CA GLY A 235 9.01 -7.10 8.14
C GLY A 235 9.36 -7.28 6.66
N TYR A 236 9.61 -8.50 6.25
CA TYR A 236 9.90 -8.82 4.85
C TYR A 236 8.78 -8.44 3.87
N PRO A 237 7.47 -8.62 4.21
CA PRO A 237 6.37 -8.19 3.36
C PRO A 237 6.16 -6.67 3.32
N GLN A 238 6.81 -5.89 4.19
CA GLN A 238 6.55 -4.47 4.37
C GLN A 238 5.05 -4.17 4.63
N PHE A 239 4.45 -4.98 5.50
CA PHE A 239 3.07 -4.79 5.94
C PHE A 239 2.94 -3.64 6.93
N MET A 240 1.80 -2.95 6.90
CA MET A 240 1.39 -2.11 8.01
C MET A 240 0.99 -2.99 9.22
N PRO A 241 1.14 -2.53 10.47
CA PRO A 241 0.81 -3.33 11.65
C PRO A 241 -0.57 -3.97 11.65
N SER A 242 -1.59 -3.26 11.18
CA SER A 242 -2.94 -3.81 11.03
C SER A 242 -3.01 -4.97 10.04
N ALA A 243 -2.23 -4.90 8.96
CA ALA A 243 -2.12 -5.99 7.99
C ALA A 243 -1.36 -7.19 8.58
N VAL A 244 -0.33 -6.95 9.42
CA VAL A 244 0.35 -8.03 10.15
C VAL A 244 -0.64 -8.79 11.02
N LEU A 245 -1.42 -8.10 11.86
CA LEU A 245 -2.41 -8.71 12.73
C LEU A 245 -3.46 -9.55 11.98
N ARG A 246 -3.83 -9.13 10.78
CA ARG A 246 -4.91 -9.75 10.02
C ARG A 246 -4.42 -10.84 9.07
N LEU A 247 -3.22 -10.71 8.52
CA LEU A 247 -2.81 -11.48 7.33
C LEU A 247 -1.50 -12.26 7.51
N ALA A 248 -0.71 -11.95 8.54
CA ALA A 248 0.47 -12.75 8.80
C ALA A 248 0.06 -14.18 9.23
N ILE A 249 0.70 -15.16 8.62
CA ILE A 249 0.47 -16.58 8.91
C ILE A 249 1.78 -17.33 9.03
N ASP A 250 1.76 -18.40 9.79
CA ASP A 250 2.83 -19.39 9.91
C ASP A 250 2.98 -20.15 8.58
N GLY A 251 4.10 -20.02 7.94
CA GLY A 251 4.42 -20.64 6.66
C GLY A 251 5.35 -21.84 6.77
N ASP A 252 6.10 -21.97 7.89
CA ASP A 252 7.03 -23.07 8.14
C ASP A 252 6.53 -24.08 9.18
N GLY A 253 5.44 -23.78 9.89
CA GLY A 253 4.79 -24.70 10.82
C GLY A 253 5.39 -24.68 12.23
N ASP A 254 6.14 -23.61 12.60
CA ASP A 254 6.74 -23.47 13.93
C ASP A 254 5.76 -22.97 15.02
N GLY A 255 4.51 -22.67 14.62
CA GLY A 255 3.44 -22.17 15.48
C GLY A 255 3.43 -20.65 15.63
N ARG A 256 4.23 -19.91 14.85
CA ARG A 256 4.34 -18.44 14.92
C ARG A 256 4.39 -17.81 13.53
N ALA A 257 3.73 -16.69 13.35
CA ALA A 257 3.83 -15.91 12.12
C ALA A 257 4.95 -14.86 12.25
N ASN A 258 6.17 -15.24 11.92
CA ASN A 258 7.37 -14.41 12.07
C ASN A 258 7.79 -13.77 10.72
N ILE A 259 7.11 -12.76 10.29
CA ILE A 259 7.40 -12.07 9.02
C ILE A 259 8.70 -11.27 9.02
N TRP A 260 9.39 -11.14 10.13
CA TRP A 260 10.62 -10.34 10.25
C TRP A 260 11.88 -11.11 9.91
N THR A 261 11.90 -12.43 10.17
CA THR A 261 13.10 -13.27 10.00
C THR A 261 12.82 -14.59 9.28
N SER A 262 11.57 -15.04 9.16
CA SER A 262 11.20 -16.22 8.38
C SER A 262 10.76 -15.83 6.97
N GLN A 263 11.50 -16.28 5.95
CA GLN A 263 11.07 -16.12 4.55
C GLN A 263 9.81 -16.93 4.25
N ALA A 264 9.66 -18.11 4.88
CA ALA A 264 8.49 -18.96 4.69
C ALA A 264 7.21 -18.26 5.13
N ASP A 265 7.23 -17.61 6.31
CA ASP A 265 6.10 -16.83 6.83
C ASP A 265 5.83 -15.60 5.98
N ALA A 266 6.89 -14.95 5.51
CA ALA A 266 6.74 -13.80 4.62
C ALA A 266 6.04 -14.18 3.31
N PHE A 267 6.47 -15.26 2.65
CA PHE A 267 5.82 -15.74 1.41
C PHE A 267 4.38 -16.19 1.65
N ALA A 268 4.16 -16.93 2.74
CA ALA A 268 2.82 -17.38 3.12
C ALA A 268 1.90 -16.19 3.41
N SER A 269 2.40 -15.19 4.13
CA SER A 269 1.65 -13.97 4.46
C SER A 269 1.35 -13.11 3.22
N ILE A 270 2.30 -12.97 2.28
CA ILE A 270 2.06 -12.31 1.00
C ILE A 270 1.00 -13.06 0.19
N GLY A 271 1.13 -14.40 0.11
CA GLY A 271 0.12 -15.25 -0.56
C GLY A 271 -1.26 -15.11 0.07
N ASN A 272 -1.32 -15.07 1.41
CA ASN A 272 -2.57 -14.87 2.15
C ASN A 272 -3.19 -13.50 1.89
N PHE A 273 -2.37 -12.44 1.83
CA PHE A 273 -2.81 -11.10 1.44
C PHE A 273 -3.47 -11.09 0.05
N LEU A 274 -2.81 -11.70 -0.93
CA LEU A 274 -3.31 -11.72 -2.31
C LEU A 274 -4.58 -12.56 -2.43
N LYS A 275 -4.67 -13.68 -1.71
CA LYS A 275 -5.89 -14.49 -1.60
C LYS A 275 -7.03 -13.69 -0.99
N ASP A 276 -6.81 -13.01 0.14
CA ASP A 276 -7.79 -12.14 0.80
C ASP A 276 -8.25 -11.00 -0.12
N ALA A 277 -7.34 -10.47 -0.95
CA ALA A 277 -7.64 -9.48 -1.98
C ALA A 277 -8.39 -10.04 -3.21
N GLY A 278 -8.63 -11.35 -3.28
CA GLY A 278 -9.42 -11.99 -4.34
C GLY A 278 -8.60 -12.60 -5.47
N TRP A 279 -7.37 -13.03 -5.21
CA TRP A 279 -6.56 -13.76 -6.21
C TRP A 279 -7.28 -15.01 -6.72
N LYS A 280 -7.33 -15.17 -8.05
CA LYS A 280 -7.89 -16.33 -8.73
C LYS A 280 -6.77 -17.29 -9.16
N ALA A 281 -6.86 -18.54 -8.73
CA ALA A 281 -5.92 -19.59 -9.13
C ALA A 281 -5.95 -19.80 -10.64
N ASN A 282 -4.78 -20.15 -11.19
CA ASN A 282 -4.59 -20.46 -12.63
C ASN A 282 -4.91 -19.30 -13.60
N VAL A 283 -5.15 -18.11 -13.12
CA VAL A 283 -5.29 -16.89 -13.93
C VAL A 283 -3.98 -16.09 -13.82
N PRO A 284 -3.31 -15.74 -14.92
CA PRO A 284 -2.11 -14.90 -14.86
C PRO A 284 -2.48 -13.46 -14.44
N TRP A 285 -1.50 -12.70 -13.94
CA TRP A 285 -1.70 -11.29 -13.59
C TRP A 285 -2.05 -10.42 -14.80
N GLY A 286 -1.55 -10.80 -15.96
CA GLY A 286 -1.76 -10.09 -17.22
C GLY A 286 -0.85 -10.63 -18.31
N VAL A 287 -0.95 -10.06 -19.50
CA VAL A 287 -0.13 -10.40 -20.66
C VAL A 287 0.25 -9.15 -21.44
N ALA A 288 1.47 -9.13 -21.99
CA ALA A 288 1.89 -8.09 -22.93
C ALA A 288 1.17 -8.26 -24.28
N VAL A 289 0.73 -7.16 -24.87
CA VAL A 289 -0.02 -7.15 -26.13
C VAL A 289 0.46 -6.05 -27.08
N ARG A 290 0.19 -6.25 -28.36
CA ARG A 290 0.24 -5.22 -29.39
C ARG A 290 -1.17 -4.70 -29.64
N VAL A 291 -1.31 -3.38 -29.65
CA VAL A 291 -2.59 -2.69 -29.83
C VAL A 291 -2.57 -1.99 -31.19
N PRO A 292 -3.59 -2.16 -32.04
CA PRO A 292 -3.67 -1.45 -33.31
C PRO A 292 -3.66 0.08 -33.10
N THR A 293 -2.98 0.80 -33.97
CA THR A 293 -2.91 2.27 -33.90
C THR A 293 -4.30 2.91 -34.01
N GLY A 294 -5.17 2.34 -34.85
CA GLY A 294 -6.53 2.83 -35.12
C GLY A 294 -7.60 2.41 -34.11
N ILE A 295 -7.26 1.75 -33.01
CA ILE A 295 -8.27 1.37 -32.01
C ILE A 295 -8.92 2.60 -31.38
N ASP A 296 -10.24 2.58 -31.22
CA ASP A 296 -10.98 3.68 -30.56
C ASP A 296 -10.80 3.65 -29.05
N ARG A 297 -9.78 4.36 -28.58
CA ARG A 297 -9.46 4.47 -27.14
C ARG A 297 -10.52 5.22 -26.36
N ALA A 298 -11.30 6.08 -27.00
CA ALA A 298 -12.38 6.82 -26.34
C ALA A 298 -13.54 5.87 -25.98
N ALA A 299 -13.93 5.00 -26.90
CA ALA A 299 -14.93 3.96 -26.67
C ALA A 299 -14.48 2.88 -25.65
N LEU A 300 -13.18 2.78 -25.40
CA LEU A 300 -12.61 1.84 -24.42
C LEU A 300 -12.46 2.42 -23.01
N ARG A 301 -12.73 3.70 -22.80
CA ARG A 301 -12.64 4.33 -21.47
C ARG A 301 -13.53 3.60 -20.47
N ASN A 302 -12.99 3.41 -19.26
CA ASN A 302 -13.78 2.92 -18.14
C ASN A 302 -14.62 4.07 -17.56
N PRO A 303 -15.97 4.00 -17.61
CA PRO A 303 -16.83 5.05 -17.05
C PRO A 303 -16.92 4.99 -15.53
N VAL A 304 -16.49 3.88 -14.92
CA VAL A 304 -16.62 3.65 -13.47
C VAL A 304 -15.44 4.25 -12.71
N VAL A 305 -15.75 5.13 -11.75
CA VAL A 305 -14.74 5.65 -10.81
C VAL A 305 -14.54 4.63 -9.69
N ALA A 306 -13.34 4.08 -9.61
CA ALA A 306 -13.02 3.12 -8.56
C ALA A 306 -13.00 3.82 -7.17
N PRO A 307 -13.63 3.24 -6.14
CA PRO A 307 -13.65 3.84 -4.79
C PRO A 307 -12.27 3.86 -4.12
N ARG A 308 -11.41 2.93 -4.49
CA ARG A 308 -10.00 2.89 -4.08
C ARG A 308 -9.12 3.16 -5.29
N CYS A 309 -8.04 3.93 -5.11
CA CYS A 309 -7.06 4.21 -6.14
C CYS A 309 -7.65 4.82 -7.44
N PRO A 310 -8.55 5.81 -7.40
CA PRO A 310 -9.29 6.26 -8.58
C PRO A 310 -8.37 6.71 -9.73
N ARG A 311 -7.27 7.41 -9.42
CA ARG A 311 -6.29 7.86 -10.44
C ARG A 311 -5.56 6.71 -11.12
N VAL A 312 -5.31 5.60 -10.41
CA VAL A 312 -4.67 4.40 -10.95
C VAL A 312 -5.60 3.71 -11.92
N PHE A 313 -6.85 3.48 -11.51
CA PHE A 313 -7.85 2.80 -12.33
C PHE A 313 -8.39 3.67 -13.48
N ALA A 314 -8.33 4.99 -13.40
CA ALA A 314 -8.69 5.89 -14.52
C ALA A 314 -7.80 5.68 -15.77
N ARG A 315 -6.64 5.04 -15.62
CA ARG A 315 -5.74 4.70 -16.72
C ARG A 315 -6.07 3.36 -17.38
N HIS A 316 -6.97 2.57 -16.80
CA HIS A 316 -7.39 1.28 -17.35
C HIS A 316 -8.60 1.46 -18.25
N SER A 317 -8.67 0.67 -19.33
CA SER A 317 -9.87 0.57 -20.14
C SER A 317 -11.04 -0.07 -19.37
N LYS A 318 -12.21 -0.08 -19.98
CA LYS A 318 -13.28 -1.01 -19.61
C LYS A 318 -12.80 -2.46 -19.74
N TRP A 319 -13.50 -3.39 -19.07
CA TRP A 319 -13.23 -4.81 -19.14
C TRP A 319 -13.85 -5.41 -20.39
N LEU A 320 -13.05 -6.17 -21.13
CA LEU A 320 -13.47 -7.01 -22.25
C LEU A 320 -12.81 -8.38 -22.10
N THR A 321 -13.45 -9.43 -22.61
CA THR A 321 -12.87 -10.76 -22.69
C THR A 321 -11.70 -10.79 -23.69
N MET A 322 -10.82 -11.77 -23.58
CA MET A 322 -9.72 -11.95 -24.53
C MET A 322 -10.24 -12.08 -25.96
N ARG A 323 -11.35 -12.75 -26.14
CA ARG A 323 -12.06 -12.90 -27.43
C ARG A 323 -12.46 -11.54 -28.02
N GLU A 324 -13.05 -10.68 -27.22
CA GLU A 324 -13.45 -9.32 -27.64
C GLU A 324 -12.22 -8.45 -27.95
N TRP A 325 -11.14 -8.57 -27.16
CA TRP A 325 -9.88 -7.90 -27.46
C TRP A 325 -9.29 -8.33 -28.80
N ARG A 326 -9.33 -9.65 -29.13
CA ARG A 326 -8.91 -10.16 -30.42
C ARG A 326 -9.76 -9.61 -31.58
N ALA A 327 -11.08 -9.51 -31.39
CA ALA A 327 -11.97 -8.92 -32.39
C ALA A 327 -11.64 -7.45 -32.67
N LEU A 328 -11.08 -6.73 -31.69
CA LEU A 328 -10.53 -5.38 -31.85
C LEU A 328 -9.13 -5.32 -32.42
N GLY A 329 -8.53 -6.48 -32.80
CA GLY A 329 -7.20 -6.59 -33.34
C GLY A 329 -6.06 -6.54 -32.32
N VAL A 330 -6.36 -6.65 -31.02
CA VAL A 330 -5.32 -6.73 -29.97
C VAL A 330 -4.71 -8.12 -29.96
N VAL A 331 -3.38 -8.21 -30.10
CA VAL A 331 -2.65 -9.46 -30.26
C VAL A 331 -1.65 -9.67 -29.11
N PRO A 332 -1.70 -10.79 -28.38
CA PRO A 332 -0.70 -11.15 -27.39
C PRO A 332 0.71 -11.28 -28.00
N VAL A 333 1.73 -10.86 -27.24
CA VAL A 333 3.13 -10.89 -27.70
C VAL A 333 3.74 -12.30 -27.56
N ARG A 334 3.49 -12.98 -26.44
CA ARG A 334 4.03 -14.33 -26.17
C ARG A 334 2.90 -15.30 -25.79
N ARG A 335 2.39 -15.18 -24.56
CA ARG A 335 1.28 -16.00 -24.03
C ARG A 335 -0.03 -15.24 -24.13
N SER A 336 -1.13 -15.97 -24.23
CA SER A 336 -2.49 -15.41 -24.24
C SER A 336 -3.21 -15.68 -22.93
N LEU A 337 -4.26 -14.90 -22.68
CA LEU A 337 -5.29 -15.23 -21.69
C LEU A 337 -6.26 -16.28 -22.26
N PRO A 338 -6.98 -17.02 -21.39
CA PRO A 338 -8.17 -17.77 -21.82
C PRO A 338 -9.15 -16.87 -22.57
N GLU A 339 -9.86 -17.39 -23.54
CA GLU A 339 -10.72 -16.59 -24.44
C GLU A 339 -11.82 -15.82 -23.70
N ASP A 340 -12.36 -16.38 -22.62
CA ASP A 340 -13.43 -15.78 -21.83
C ASP A 340 -12.90 -15.03 -20.58
N GLU A 341 -11.56 -14.97 -20.37
CA GLU A 341 -10.99 -14.23 -19.24
C GLU A 341 -11.12 -12.72 -19.49
N PRO A 342 -11.81 -11.98 -18.59
CA PRO A 342 -11.91 -10.54 -18.71
C PRO A 342 -10.60 -9.85 -18.32
N ALA A 343 -10.22 -8.87 -19.12
CA ALA A 343 -9.04 -8.06 -18.89
C ALA A 343 -9.28 -6.59 -19.25
N SER A 344 -8.54 -5.69 -18.60
CA SER A 344 -8.50 -4.27 -18.95
C SER A 344 -7.18 -3.92 -19.61
N LEU A 345 -7.21 -3.03 -20.59
CA LEU A 345 -6.01 -2.53 -21.28
C LEU A 345 -5.35 -1.43 -20.46
N LEU A 346 -4.02 -1.51 -20.36
CA LEU A 346 -3.16 -0.44 -19.85
C LEU A 346 -2.02 -0.19 -20.85
N GLU A 347 -1.86 1.07 -21.27
CA GLU A 347 -0.75 1.57 -22.09
C GLU A 347 0.13 2.47 -21.20
N PRO A 348 1.11 1.92 -20.46
CA PRO A 348 1.83 2.66 -19.43
C PRO A 348 2.72 3.79 -19.99
N ASP A 349 3.25 3.60 -21.20
CA ASP A 349 4.07 4.57 -21.94
C ASP A 349 3.30 5.21 -23.11
N GLY A 350 1.98 5.02 -23.16
CA GLY A 350 1.11 5.57 -24.21
C GLY A 350 0.97 4.68 -25.44
N PRO A 351 0.20 5.17 -26.43
CA PRO A 351 -0.05 4.43 -27.69
C PRO A 351 1.23 4.15 -28.46
N GLY A 352 1.29 2.95 -29.04
CA GLY A 352 2.45 2.51 -29.85
C GLY A 352 3.60 1.89 -29.05
N ALA A 353 3.62 2.06 -27.71
CA ALA A 353 4.52 1.37 -26.81
C ALA A 353 3.97 -0.01 -26.39
N THR A 354 4.72 -0.75 -25.57
CA THR A 354 4.25 -2.02 -25.00
C THR A 354 3.01 -1.78 -24.13
N ALA A 355 1.93 -2.47 -24.45
CA ALA A 355 0.68 -2.45 -23.72
C ALA A 355 0.45 -3.78 -22.98
N TYR A 356 -0.47 -3.78 -22.04
CA TYR A 356 -0.80 -4.96 -21.24
C TYR A 356 -2.30 -5.14 -21.12
N LEU A 357 -2.78 -6.36 -21.26
CA LEU A 357 -4.09 -6.79 -20.79
C LEU A 357 -3.94 -7.35 -19.39
N LEU A 358 -4.66 -6.74 -18.44
CA LEU A 358 -4.54 -6.94 -17.00
C LEU A 358 -5.79 -7.62 -16.46
N THR A 359 -5.62 -8.75 -15.79
CA THR A 359 -6.72 -9.55 -15.25
C THR A 359 -7.16 -9.08 -13.84
N GLY A 360 -8.11 -9.79 -13.24
CA GLY A 360 -8.49 -9.58 -11.84
C GLY A 360 -7.31 -9.72 -10.87
N ASN A 361 -6.34 -10.60 -11.16
CA ASN A 361 -5.17 -10.81 -10.32
C ASN A 361 -4.22 -9.59 -10.28
N TYR A 362 -4.16 -8.80 -11.35
CA TYR A 362 -3.44 -7.53 -11.29
C TYR A 362 -4.04 -6.55 -10.25
N ARG A 363 -5.36 -6.58 -10.07
CA ARG A 363 -6.03 -5.74 -9.05
C ARG A 363 -5.66 -6.14 -7.63
N THR A 364 -5.38 -7.42 -7.39
CA THR A 364 -4.90 -7.85 -6.06
C THR A 364 -3.49 -7.34 -5.77
N ILE A 365 -2.64 -7.23 -6.78
CA ILE A 365 -1.33 -6.58 -6.65
C ILE A 365 -1.48 -5.07 -6.42
N LEU A 366 -2.45 -4.42 -7.09
CA LEU A 366 -2.78 -3.02 -6.81
C LEU A 366 -3.35 -2.80 -5.40
N ALA A 367 -4.00 -3.80 -4.81
CA ALA A 367 -4.43 -3.74 -3.41
C ALA A 367 -3.26 -3.75 -2.44
N TYR A 368 -2.15 -4.41 -2.82
CA TYR A 368 -0.90 -4.39 -2.05
C TYR A 368 -0.24 -3.02 -2.11
N ASN A 369 -0.09 -2.47 -3.31
CA ASN A 369 0.43 -1.13 -3.53
C ASN A 369 -0.31 -0.46 -4.70
N CYS A 370 -0.98 0.66 -4.40
CA CYS A 370 -1.81 1.40 -5.35
C CYS A 370 -0.98 2.19 -6.39
N SER A 371 -0.17 1.47 -7.16
CA SER A 371 0.66 2.02 -8.24
C SER A 371 0.70 1.08 -9.43
N ASN A 372 0.26 1.56 -10.61
CA ASN A 372 0.40 0.77 -11.84
C ASN A 372 1.85 0.40 -12.15
N PHE A 373 2.78 1.27 -11.82
CA PHE A 373 4.20 1.00 -12.07
C PHE A 373 4.73 -0.11 -11.16
N TYR A 374 4.36 -0.07 -9.88
CA TYR A 374 4.69 -1.14 -8.95
C TYR A 374 4.08 -2.47 -9.40
N ALA A 375 2.77 -2.49 -9.66
CA ALA A 375 2.08 -3.73 -10.00
C ALA A 375 2.58 -4.34 -11.33
N LEU A 376 2.89 -3.51 -12.34
CA LEU A 376 3.56 -3.97 -13.57
C LEU A 376 4.96 -4.52 -13.27
N ALA A 377 5.76 -3.84 -12.45
CA ALA A 377 7.10 -4.30 -12.11
C ALA A 377 7.05 -5.65 -11.36
N VAL A 378 6.10 -5.81 -10.41
CA VAL A 378 5.87 -7.10 -9.73
C VAL A 378 5.52 -8.20 -10.73
N GLY A 379 4.57 -7.97 -11.64
CA GLY A 379 4.19 -8.94 -12.63
C GLY A 379 5.33 -9.32 -13.58
N LEU A 380 6.05 -8.32 -14.08
CA LEU A 380 7.18 -8.53 -14.99
C LEU A 380 8.34 -9.27 -14.32
N LEU A 381 8.68 -8.91 -13.07
CA LEU A 381 9.71 -9.64 -12.33
C LEU A 381 9.28 -11.07 -12.02
N ALA A 382 8.00 -11.30 -11.72
CA ALA A 382 7.48 -12.66 -11.54
C ALA A 382 7.58 -13.50 -12.80
N ASP A 383 7.34 -12.92 -13.99
CA ASP A 383 7.53 -13.61 -15.26
C ASP A 383 9.01 -13.98 -15.50
N GLU A 384 9.96 -13.09 -15.18
CA GLU A 384 11.40 -13.39 -15.26
C GLU A 384 11.81 -14.49 -14.25
N ILE A 385 11.29 -14.46 -13.03
CA ILE A 385 11.55 -15.48 -12.00
C ILE A 385 11.05 -16.85 -12.46
N ALA A 386 9.86 -16.91 -13.06
CA ALA A 386 9.26 -18.13 -13.56
C ALA A 386 9.75 -18.52 -14.98
N GLN A 387 10.64 -17.74 -15.59
CA GLN A 387 11.17 -17.95 -16.96
C GLN A 387 10.05 -18.04 -18.02
N ARG A 388 9.09 -17.14 -17.97
CA ARG A 388 7.89 -17.11 -18.86
C ARG A 388 7.96 -16.06 -19.95
#